data_c2da6d69718c30b51d6a0ec995a26be9
#
_entry.id   c2da6d69718c30b51d6a0ec995a26be9
#
_cell.length_a   1.000
_cell.length_b   1.000
_cell.length_c   1.000
_cell.angle_alpha   90.00
_cell.angle_beta   90.00
_cell.angle_gamma   90.00
#
_symmetry.space_group_name_H-M   'P 1'
#
loop_
_entity.id
_entity.type
_entity.pdbx_description
1 polymer ?
#
loop_
_entity_poly.entity_id
_entity_poly.type
_entity_poly.pdbx_seq_one_letter_code
_entity_poly.pdbx_strand_id
1 'polypeptide(L)'
;MKIVCFSINPIFPDVVSGGASKHLMNLTQFLASKGHQVRVLCPALPNQNEKFDITLGVEIWPVLPFHQPFPAPYAITPPELAFIVEEINRHLDWAERFYVHDGELLLPQLHTKIPTVLSFRDNYYPESILGSFINQADEIICVSSYSASVIEATAGRVVEGLTNRLHIVLNGIDSSTYRPIPLNENLLLPRLPFNLMAHRILLHPHRPDPNKGLAEALQVLKFLVLEKGMEDLILLTPRWHSAMSGSEEAVFFGEMERLIKENQLAPNIHFLDWLSQKDMPSFYSLGQLTLCLGSLPEAFGNVAYESLACGTPSLVCRVGVHRSLLPDSLIHKVDYWDFASACKIAQETLENGQNLSELARLQVLATFDLQKQMSTYEDIILNAHKKPPLQQKFAPVTADDIYTLAPWCFVSNKGVYHDYLGRFLTIQEFPGFESILEILGHNGQVHGSEFPAGTILHLYKMGVLVPVRPV
;
A
#
# COMPACT_ATOMS: atom_id res chain seq x y z
N MET A 1 26.25 3.81 -14.02
CA MET A 1 26.52 3.10 -12.75
C MET A 1 26.04 1.67 -12.81
N LYS A 2 26.63 0.82 -11.96
CA LYS A 2 26.23 -0.56 -11.74
C LYS A 2 25.40 -0.63 -10.45
N ILE A 3 24.15 -1.09 -10.56
CA ILE A 3 23.18 -1.10 -9.48
C ILE A 3 22.67 -2.52 -9.27
N VAL A 4 22.74 -3.03 -8.04
CA VAL A 4 22.08 -4.27 -7.64
C VAL A 4 20.79 -3.91 -6.93
N CYS A 5 19.68 -4.54 -7.34
CA CYS A 5 18.37 -4.44 -6.69
C CYS A 5 18.04 -5.79 -6.05
N PHE A 6 17.51 -5.76 -4.83
CA PHE A 6 16.99 -6.92 -4.12
C PHE A 6 15.46 -6.88 -4.11
N SER A 7 14.84 -8.03 -4.36
CA SER A 7 13.40 -8.24 -4.17
C SER A 7 13.15 -9.62 -3.55
N ILE A 8 12.28 -9.66 -2.54
CA ILE A 8 11.80 -10.91 -1.93
C ILE A 8 10.72 -11.59 -2.78
N ASN A 9 10.19 -10.86 -3.77
CA ASN A 9 9.17 -11.35 -4.69
C ASN A 9 9.77 -11.63 -6.07
N PRO A 10 9.27 -12.63 -6.81
CA PRO A 10 9.66 -12.89 -8.19
C PRO A 10 9.39 -11.67 -9.09
N ILE A 11 10.33 -11.34 -9.97
CA ILE A 11 10.23 -10.26 -10.95
C ILE A 11 10.32 -10.83 -12.36
N PHE A 12 9.16 -10.98 -12.99
CA PHE A 12 9.03 -11.55 -14.34
C PHE A 12 8.05 -10.70 -15.16
N PRO A 13 8.24 -10.57 -16.49
CA PRO A 13 7.46 -9.65 -17.32
C PRO A 13 5.94 -9.86 -17.26
N ASP A 14 5.51 -11.12 -17.22
CA ASP A 14 4.11 -11.51 -17.27
C ASP A 14 3.50 -11.85 -15.90
N VAL A 15 4.31 -11.73 -14.83
CA VAL A 15 3.90 -12.06 -13.46
C VAL A 15 4.15 -10.86 -12.55
N VAL A 16 3.15 -9.99 -12.44
CA VAL A 16 3.17 -8.85 -11.53
C VAL A 16 2.23 -9.14 -10.37
N SER A 17 2.77 -9.46 -9.22
CA SER A 17 2.01 -9.86 -8.03
C SER A 17 1.42 -8.67 -7.24
N GLY A 18 1.72 -7.43 -7.63
CA GLY A 18 1.23 -6.24 -6.92
C GLY A 18 1.93 -4.95 -7.29
N GLY A 19 1.57 -3.87 -6.59
CA GLY A 19 2.14 -2.54 -6.83
C GLY A 19 3.65 -2.44 -6.60
N ALA A 20 4.19 -3.21 -5.66
CA ALA A 20 5.62 -3.26 -5.36
C ALA A 20 6.41 -3.82 -6.56
N SER A 21 6.05 -5.01 -7.07
CA SER A 21 6.71 -5.63 -8.23
C SER A 21 6.62 -4.75 -9.49
N LYS A 22 5.45 -4.13 -9.73
CA LYS A 22 5.26 -3.16 -10.82
C LYS A 22 6.22 -1.98 -10.71
N HIS A 23 6.34 -1.40 -9.50
CA HIS A 23 7.24 -0.28 -9.27
C HIS A 23 8.70 -0.66 -9.55
N LEU A 24 9.17 -1.80 -9.02
CA LEU A 24 10.56 -2.23 -9.22
C LEU A 24 10.86 -2.44 -10.71
N MET A 25 9.94 -3.04 -11.46
CA MET A 25 10.08 -3.21 -12.90
C MET A 25 10.21 -1.85 -13.62
N ASN A 26 9.33 -0.90 -13.31
CA ASN A 26 9.38 0.44 -13.90
C ASN A 26 10.69 1.17 -13.55
N LEU A 27 11.12 1.10 -12.28
CA LEU A 27 12.35 1.73 -11.82
C LEU A 27 13.59 1.15 -12.53
N THR A 28 13.69 -0.17 -12.64
CA THR A 28 14.85 -0.82 -13.28
C THR A 28 14.94 -0.49 -14.77
N GLN A 29 13.80 -0.49 -15.46
CA GLN A 29 13.73 -0.09 -16.87
C GLN A 29 14.07 1.40 -17.06
N PHE A 30 13.59 2.26 -16.17
CA PHE A 30 13.92 3.68 -16.19
C PHE A 30 15.42 3.91 -15.99
N LEU A 31 16.04 3.29 -14.98
CA LEU A 31 17.48 3.36 -14.73
C LEU A 31 18.30 2.88 -15.93
N ALA A 32 17.89 1.77 -16.55
CA ALA A 32 18.54 1.27 -17.76
C ALA A 32 18.42 2.23 -18.94
N SER A 33 17.27 2.89 -19.12
CA SER A 33 17.05 3.92 -20.15
C SER A 33 17.97 5.13 -19.99
N LYS A 34 18.47 5.36 -18.76
CA LYS A 34 19.47 6.39 -18.42
C LYS A 34 20.93 5.91 -18.57
N GLY A 35 21.13 4.68 -19.07
CA GLY A 35 22.44 4.10 -19.31
C GLY A 35 23.06 3.41 -18.09
N HIS A 36 22.30 3.13 -17.05
CA HIS A 36 22.77 2.34 -15.92
C HIS A 36 22.67 0.84 -16.21
N GLN A 37 23.54 0.05 -15.59
CA GLN A 37 23.49 -1.42 -15.62
C GLN A 37 22.83 -1.90 -14.32
N VAL A 38 21.72 -2.61 -14.43
CA VAL A 38 20.92 -3.04 -13.29
C VAL A 38 20.86 -4.57 -13.23
N ARG A 39 21.12 -5.12 -12.05
CA ARG A 39 20.87 -6.53 -11.72
C ARG A 39 19.80 -6.63 -10.65
N VAL A 40 18.78 -7.43 -10.91
CA VAL A 40 17.72 -7.70 -9.94
C VAL A 40 17.88 -9.10 -9.40
N LEU A 41 18.16 -9.22 -8.11
CA LEU A 41 18.18 -10.49 -7.40
C LEU A 41 16.80 -10.76 -6.84
N CYS A 42 16.18 -11.88 -7.21
CA CYS A 42 14.83 -12.25 -6.78
C CYS A 42 14.67 -13.76 -6.69
N PRO A 43 13.57 -14.28 -6.10
CA PRO A 43 13.23 -15.70 -6.16
C PRO A 43 12.86 -16.14 -7.58
N ALA A 44 13.09 -17.42 -7.86
CA ALA A 44 12.68 -18.07 -9.10
C ALA A 44 11.16 -18.34 -9.11
N LEU A 45 10.61 -18.45 -10.32
CA LEU A 45 9.31 -19.12 -10.53
C LEU A 45 9.57 -20.62 -10.80
N PRO A 46 8.57 -21.48 -10.60
CA PRO A 46 8.69 -22.90 -10.96
C PRO A 46 9.16 -23.05 -12.41
N ASN A 47 10.27 -23.78 -12.60
CA ASN A 47 10.91 -24.02 -13.90
C ASN A 47 11.52 -22.78 -14.62
N GLN A 48 11.68 -21.66 -13.92
CA GLN A 48 12.29 -20.43 -14.46
C GLN A 48 13.35 -19.90 -13.48
N ASN A 49 14.51 -20.56 -13.46
CA ASN A 49 15.63 -20.26 -12.57
C ASN A 49 16.89 -19.77 -13.32
N GLU A 50 16.84 -19.65 -14.63
CA GLU A 50 17.94 -19.11 -15.43
C GLU A 50 17.84 -17.58 -15.48
N LYS A 51 19.02 -16.91 -15.50
CA LYS A 51 19.08 -15.47 -15.69
C LYS A 51 18.57 -15.08 -17.07
N PHE A 52 17.91 -13.93 -17.13
CA PHE A 52 17.41 -13.37 -18.39
C PHE A 52 17.44 -11.84 -18.38
N ASP A 53 17.33 -11.23 -19.55
CA ASP A 53 17.24 -9.78 -19.71
C ASP A 53 15.77 -9.39 -19.92
N ILE A 54 15.27 -8.44 -19.14
CA ILE A 54 13.94 -7.81 -19.41
C ILE A 54 14.06 -6.80 -20.54
N THR A 55 15.14 -6.01 -20.51
CA THR A 55 15.50 -5.04 -21.53
C THR A 55 17.00 -4.84 -21.51
N LEU A 56 17.55 -4.16 -22.53
CA LEU A 56 18.98 -3.84 -22.56
C LEU A 56 19.37 -3.08 -21.29
N GLY A 57 20.33 -3.63 -20.55
CA GLY A 57 20.83 -3.05 -19.29
C GLY A 57 20.10 -3.50 -18.01
N VAL A 58 19.07 -4.36 -18.09
CA VAL A 58 18.41 -4.97 -16.92
C VAL A 58 18.50 -6.48 -16.96
N GLU A 59 19.36 -7.05 -16.12
CA GLU A 59 19.51 -8.50 -15.92
C GLU A 59 18.68 -8.94 -14.69
N ILE A 60 17.82 -9.94 -14.86
CA ILE A 60 17.13 -10.62 -13.75
C ILE A 60 17.89 -11.88 -13.37
N TRP A 61 18.17 -12.01 -12.09
CA TRP A 61 18.86 -13.14 -11.48
C TRP A 61 17.92 -13.83 -10.49
N PRO A 62 17.13 -14.83 -10.92
CA PRO A 62 16.16 -15.53 -10.08
C PRO A 62 16.86 -16.63 -9.27
N VAL A 63 17.75 -16.23 -8.36
CA VAL A 63 18.68 -17.11 -7.64
C VAL A 63 18.39 -17.23 -6.15
N LEU A 64 17.50 -16.40 -5.60
CA LEU A 64 17.27 -16.37 -4.16
C LEU A 64 16.25 -17.43 -3.74
N PRO A 65 16.59 -18.37 -2.84
CA PRO A 65 15.69 -19.43 -2.39
C PRO A 65 14.68 -18.99 -1.32
N PHE A 66 14.10 -17.78 -1.47
CA PHE A 66 13.01 -17.35 -0.64
C PHE A 66 11.72 -18.10 -1.00
N HIS A 67 11.00 -18.55 0.01
CA HIS A 67 9.77 -19.29 -0.19
C HIS A 67 8.65 -18.39 -0.72
N GLN A 68 7.82 -18.97 -1.56
CA GLN A 68 6.62 -18.34 -2.12
C GLN A 68 5.40 -19.23 -1.78
N PRO A 69 4.23 -18.66 -1.66
CA PRO A 69 3.92 -17.23 -1.68
C PRO A 69 4.24 -16.52 -0.35
N PHE A 70 4.37 -15.19 -0.39
CA PHE A 70 4.32 -14.35 0.80
C PHE A 70 3.06 -14.74 1.67
N PRO A 71 3.12 -14.82 3.05
CA PRO A 71 4.05 -14.10 3.92
C PRO A 71 5.16 -14.93 4.57
N ALA A 72 5.54 -16.06 4.07
CA ALA A 72 6.54 -16.90 4.72
C ALA A 72 7.91 -17.01 3.97
N PRO A 73 8.45 -15.90 3.40
CA PRO A 73 9.68 -15.98 2.63
C PRO A 73 10.90 -16.39 3.47
N TYR A 74 10.91 -16.03 4.77
CA TYR A 74 11.99 -16.39 5.70
C TYR A 74 11.78 -17.75 6.41
N ALA A 75 10.79 -18.55 6.00
CA ALA A 75 10.65 -19.94 6.43
C ALA A 75 11.66 -20.84 5.68
N ILE A 76 12.95 -20.49 5.75
CA ILE A 76 14.07 -21.09 5.03
C ILE A 76 15.04 -21.79 5.99
N THR A 77 15.84 -22.70 5.45
CA THR A 77 16.85 -23.43 6.22
C THR A 77 18.15 -22.61 6.41
N PRO A 78 18.99 -22.93 7.43
CA PRO A 78 20.27 -22.26 7.60
C PRO A 78 21.20 -22.32 6.38
N PRO A 79 21.33 -23.43 5.63
CA PRO A 79 22.10 -23.47 4.37
C PRO A 79 21.57 -22.51 3.30
N GLU A 80 20.24 -22.41 3.14
CA GLU A 80 19.62 -21.48 2.18
C GLU A 80 19.91 -20.03 2.58
N LEU A 81 19.81 -19.69 3.87
CA LEU A 81 20.14 -18.36 4.35
C LEU A 81 21.61 -17.99 4.10
N ALA A 82 22.54 -18.93 4.35
CA ALA A 82 23.97 -18.74 4.05
C ALA A 82 24.18 -18.50 2.55
N PHE A 83 23.54 -19.30 1.69
CA PHE A 83 23.59 -19.14 0.25
C PHE A 83 23.06 -17.76 -0.20
N ILE A 84 21.94 -17.28 0.37
CA ILE A 84 21.39 -15.93 0.08
C ILE A 84 22.45 -14.85 0.37
N VAL A 85 23.10 -14.92 1.54
CA VAL A 85 24.14 -13.97 1.92
C VAL A 85 25.33 -13.99 0.96
N GLU A 86 25.80 -15.18 0.60
CA GLU A 86 26.92 -15.37 -0.32
C GLU A 86 26.58 -14.85 -1.72
N GLU A 87 25.37 -15.15 -2.20
CA GLU A 87 24.92 -14.74 -3.53
C GLU A 87 24.77 -13.23 -3.62
N ILE A 88 24.11 -12.60 -2.63
CA ILE A 88 24.00 -11.14 -2.60
C ILE A 88 25.40 -10.51 -2.56
N ASN A 89 26.31 -10.99 -1.69
CA ASN A 89 27.67 -10.45 -1.60
C ASN A 89 28.44 -10.53 -2.92
N ARG A 90 28.33 -11.63 -3.65
CA ARG A 90 28.97 -11.80 -4.98
C ARG A 90 28.51 -10.70 -5.95
N HIS A 91 27.24 -10.36 -5.94
CA HIS A 91 26.71 -9.29 -6.79
C HIS A 91 27.07 -7.89 -6.28
N LEU A 92 27.15 -7.70 -4.96
CA LEU A 92 27.59 -6.41 -4.37
C LEU A 92 29.07 -6.10 -4.71
N ASP A 93 29.94 -7.11 -4.94
CA ASP A 93 31.32 -6.89 -5.44
C ASP A 93 31.37 -6.27 -6.85
N TRP A 94 30.33 -6.49 -7.64
CA TRP A 94 30.22 -5.90 -8.97
C TRP A 94 29.59 -4.49 -8.93
N ALA A 95 28.74 -4.19 -7.92
CA ALA A 95 27.89 -3.02 -7.88
C ALA A 95 28.55 -1.79 -7.24
N GLU A 96 28.08 -0.61 -7.65
CA GLU A 96 28.42 0.68 -7.04
C GLU A 96 27.31 1.17 -6.08
N ARG A 97 26.07 0.65 -6.26
CA ARG A 97 24.89 0.97 -5.42
C ARG A 97 24.08 -0.29 -5.16
N PHE A 98 23.51 -0.34 -3.98
CA PHE A 98 22.57 -1.38 -3.58
C PHE A 98 21.19 -0.75 -3.33
N TYR A 99 20.17 -1.25 -4.00
CA TYR A 99 18.78 -0.85 -3.79
C TYR A 99 18.00 -2.03 -3.21
N VAL A 100 17.52 -1.86 -1.98
CA VAL A 100 16.68 -2.83 -1.28
C VAL A 100 15.21 -2.45 -1.48
N HIS A 101 14.49 -3.28 -2.20
CA HIS A 101 13.08 -3.06 -2.47
C HIS A 101 12.23 -3.55 -1.30
N ASP A 102 11.26 -2.72 -0.92
CA ASP A 102 10.19 -3.00 0.06
C ASP A 102 10.62 -3.27 1.51
N GLY A 103 11.84 -2.92 1.89
CA GLY A 103 12.30 -3.03 3.27
C GLY A 103 12.48 -4.46 3.79
N GLU A 104 12.32 -5.47 2.95
CA GLU A 104 12.16 -6.87 3.31
C GLU A 104 13.50 -7.62 3.51
N LEU A 105 14.65 -6.99 3.32
CA LEU A 105 15.95 -7.62 3.58
C LEU A 105 16.31 -7.51 5.06
N LEU A 106 16.07 -8.56 5.82
CA LEU A 106 16.35 -8.64 7.26
C LEU A 106 17.81 -9.02 7.59
N LEU A 107 18.76 -8.63 6.74
CA LEU A 107 20.19 -8.90 6.84
C LEU A 107 20.98 -7.57 6.78
N PRO A 108 20.96 -6.77 7.85
CA PRO A 108 21.49 -5.40 7.85
C PRO A 108 22.99 -5.31 7.57
N GLN A 109 23.78 -6.37 7.82
CA GLN A 109 25.19 -6.41 7.50
C GLN A 109 25.48 -6.23 6.01
N LEU A 110 24.54 -6.61 5.12
CA LEU A 110 24.67 -6.40 3.67
C LEU A 110 24.51 -4.93 3.26
N HIS A 111 23.82 -4.13 4.09
CA HIS A 111 23.65 -2.69 3.85
C HIS A 111 24.94 -1.88 4.07
N THR A 112 25.93 -2.46 4.72
CA THR A 112 27.15 -1.73 5.08
C THR A 112 28.24 -1.78 4.03
N LYS A 113 28.16 -2.70 3.07
CA LYS A 113 29.22 -2.97 2.10
C LYS A 113 29.42 -1.81 1.10
N ILE A 114 28.36 -1.33 0.50
CA ILE A 114 28.34 -0.21 -0.46
C ILE A 114 27.20 0.74 -0.11
N PRO A 115 27.14 1.97 -0.69
CA PRO A 115 26.00 2.86 -0.47
C PRO A 115 24.68 2.16 -0.80
N THR A 116 23.78 2.15 0.19
CA THR A 116 22.53 1.39 0.15
C THR A 116 21.34 2.32 0.28
N VAL A 117 20.39 2.19 -0.63
CA VAL A 117 19.08 2.83 -0.58
C VAL A 117 18.03 1.77 -0.33
N LEU A 118 17.17 1.99 0.66
CA LEU A 118 16.08 1.09 1.02
C LEU A 118 14.75 1.80 0.80
N SER A 119 13.78 1.12 0.24
CA SER A 119 12.43 1.66 0.03
C SER A 119 11.42 0.89 0.88
N PHE A 120 10.60 1.60 1.66
CA PHE A 120 9.43 1.04 2.35
C PHE A 120 8.19 1.34 1.53
N ARG A 121 7.46 0.28 1.15
CA ARG A 121 6.25 0.39 0.35
C ARG A 121 4.97 0.06 1.11
N ASP A 122 5.12 -0.49 2.30
CA ASP A 122 4.06 -0.70 3.29
C ASP A 122 4.56 -0.48 4.72
N ASN A 123 3.63 -0.46 5.67
CA ASN A 123 3.89 -0.39 7.11
C ASN A 123 3.06 -1.44 7.85
N TYR A 124 2.74 -2.56 7.21
CA TYR A 124 1.80 -3.54 7.72
C TYR A 124 2.41 -4.94 7.84
N TYR A 125 3.19 -5.36 6.85
CA TYR A 125 3.79 -6.70 6.87
C TYR A 125 4.96 -6.80 7.86
N PRO A 126 5.09 -7.95 8.55
CA PRO A 126 6.13 -8.15 9.58
C PRO A 126 7.54 -7.83 9.08
N GLU A 127 7.88 -8.20 7.84
CA GLU A 127 9.20 -7.98 7.26
C GLU A 127 9.49 -6.49 7.12
N SER A 128 8.56 -5.69 6.59
CA SER A 128 8.72 -4.24 6.48
C SER A 128 8.82 -3.57 7.86
N ILE A 129 7.96 -4.01 8.81
CA ILE A 129 8.01 -3.50 10.18
C ILE A 129 9.37 -3.80 10.81
N LEU A 130 9.82 -5.06 10.81
CA LEU A 130 11.12 -5.45 11.35
C LEU A 130 12.27 -4.75 10.62
N GLY A 131 12.19 -4.67 9.29
CA GLY A 131 13.14 -3.97 8.45
C GLY A 131 13.34 -2.52 8.87
N SER A 132 12.28 -1.81 9.31
CA SER A 132 12.38 -0.43 9.78
C SER A 132 13.25 -0.28 11.04
N PHE A 133 13.25 -1.27 11.93
CA PHE A 133 14.03 -1.25 13.19
C PHE A 133 15.48 -1.71 13.04
N ILE A 134 15.77 -2.59 12.07
CA ILE A 134 17.08 -3.26 11.99
C ILE A 134 17.93 -2.81 10.80
N ASN A 135 17.38 -2.06 9.83
CA ASN A 135 18.13 -1.68 8.63
C ASN A 135 19.37 -0.82 8.96
N GLN A 136 20.31 -0.80 8.04
CA GLN A 136 21.52 0.02 8.06
C GLN A 136 21.70 0.78 6.74
N ALA A 137 20.59 1.05 6.03
CA ALA A 137 20.61 1.76 4.77
C ALA A 137 21.08 3.22 4.95
N ASP A 138 21.76 3.75 3.95
CA ASP A 138 22.25 5.11 3.96
C ASP A 138 21.15 6.13 3.64
N GLU A 139 20.23 5.77 2.74
CA GLU A 139 19.02 6.54 2.41
C GLU A 139 17.79 5.63 2.46
N ILE A 140 16.66 6.19 2.88
CA ILE A 140 15.41 5.44 3.05
C ILE A 140 14.29 6.19 2.36
N ILE A 141 13.56 5.52 1.47
CA ILE A 141 12.44 6.09 0.73
C ILE A 141 11.13 5.56 1.29
N CYS A 142 10.23 6.46 1.69
CA CYS A 142 8.86 6.19 2.09
C CYS A 142 7.90 6.63 0.97
N VAL A 143 6.86 5.85 0.70
CA VAL A 143 5.92 6.11 -0.40
C VAL A 143 4.88 7.20 -0.08
N SER A 144 4.82 7.67 1.16
CA SER A 144 3.93 8.76 1.60
C SER A 144 4.42 9.38 2.90
N SER A 145 3.85 10.55 3.24
CA SER A 145 4.05 11.17 4.55
C SER A 145 3.49 10.31 5.68
N TYR A 146 2.38 9.59 5.44
CA TYR A 146 1.84 8.63 6.40
C TYR A 146 2.87 7.52 6.70
N SER A 147 3.46 6.91 5.67
CA SER A 147 4.48 5.88 5.83
C SER A 147 5.71 6.41 6.59
N ALA A 148 6.19 7.60 6.27
CA ALA A 148 7.30 8.22 6.99
C ALA A 148 6.96 8.48 8.46
N SER A 149 5.79 9.06 8.75
CA SER A 149 5.37 9.37 10.13
C SER A 149 5.17 8.12 11.00
N VAL A 150 4.76 6.98 10.40
CA VAL A 150 4.71 5.69 11.12
C VAL A 150 6.13 5.26 11.52
N ILE A 151 7.10 5.34 10.60
CA ILE A 151 8.50 4.97 10.90
C ILE A 151 9.10 5.93 11.94
N GLU A 152 8.86 7.23 11.83
CA GLU A 152 9.30 8.23 12.81
C GLU A 152 8.73 7.97 14.20
N ALA A 153 7.43 7.67 14.27
CA ALA A 153 6.74 7.40 15.54
C ALA A 153 7.09 6.03 16.16
N THR A 154 7.75 5.15 15.43
CA THR A 154 8.13 3.79 15.89
C THR A 154 9.65 3.61 15.91
N ALA A 155 10.24 3.13 14.82
CA ALA A 155 11.67 2.87 14.72
C ALA A 155 12.51 4.14 14.96
N GLY A 156 12.09 5.30 14.45
CA GLY A 156 12.78 6.58 14.63
C GLY A 156 12.94 7.02 16.08
N ARG A 157 12.10 6.48 16.99
CA ARG A 157 12.20 6.77 18.43
C ARG A 157 13.31 5.99 19.14
N VAL A 158 13.75 4.90 18.58
CA VAL A 158 14.72 3.96 19.21
C VAL A 158 15.97 3.75 18.34
N VAL A 159 16.00 4.28 17.12
CA VAL A 159 17.14 4.20 16.21
C VAL A 159 17.61 5.61 15.89
N GLU A 160 18.75 6.00 16.47
CA GLU A 160 19.33 7.34 16.30
C GLU A 160 19.77 7.58 14.85
N GLY A 161 19.42 8.74 14.30
CA GLY A 161 19.77 9.15 12.94
C GLY A 161 18.88 8.55 11.84
N LEU A 162 17.90 7.69 12.18
CA LEU A 162 17.02 7.07 11.18
C LEU A 162 16.17 8.11 10.44
N THR A 163 15.56 9.04 11.18
CA THR A 163 14.68 10.08 10.62
C THR A 163 15.39 11.00 9.62
N ASN A 164 16.70 11.23 9.83
CA ASN A 164 17.53 12.04 8.93
C ASN A 164 17.88 11.35 7.60
N ARG A 165 17.43 10.11 7.40
CA ARG A 165 17.64 9.34 6.16
C ARG A 165 16.34 9.15 5.38
N LEU A 166 15.21 9.65 5.88
CA LEU A 166 13.90 9.46 5.27
C LEU A 166 13.68 10.47 4.14
N HIS A 167 13.26 9.95 3.00
CA HIS A 167 12.78 10.70 1.83
C HIS A 167 11.34 10.29 1.54
N ILE A 168 10.47 11.25 1.28
CA ILE A 168 9.09 10.98 0.88
C ILE A 168 9.01 11.09 -0.65
N VAL A 169 8.74 9.97 -1.31
CA VAL A 169 8.57 9.91 -2.77
C VAL A 169 7.28 9.19 -3.09
N LEU A 170 6.26 9.94 -3.49
CA LEU A 170 4.94 9.39 -3.82
C LEU A 170 5.03 8.43 -5.01
N ASN A 171 4.17 7.40 -5.03
CA ASN A 171 4.04 6.56 -6.22
C ASN A 171 3.48 7.39 -7.38
N GLY A 172 4.07 7.19 -8.55
CA GLY A 172 3.62 7.80 -9.80
C GLY A 172 2.67 6.91 -10.58
N ILE A 173 1.85 7.55 -11.38
CA ILE A 173 0.93 6.91 -12.31
C ILE A 173 1.37 7.24 -13.74
N ASP A 174 1.51 6.22 -14.57
CA ASP A 174 1.77 6.41 -15.99
C ASP A 174 0.50 6.92 -16.69
N SER A 175 0.45 8.22 -16.99
CA SER A 175 -0.69 8.86 -17.63
C SER A 175 -0.93 8.41 -19.07
N SER A 176 0.05 7.79 -19.72
CA SER A 176 -0.11 7.20 -21.05
C SER A 176 -0.88 5.89 -21.00
N THR A 177 -0.70 5.13 -19.93
CA THR A 177 -1.36 3.84 -19.68
C THR A 177 -2.69 4.03 -18.93
N TYR A 178 -2.66 4.75 -17.79
CA TYR A 178 -3.85 5.00 -16.96
C TYR A 178 -4.58 6.26 -17.43
N ARG A 179 -5.47 6.05 -18.38
CA ARG A 179 -6.33 7.07 -18.98
C ARG A 179 -7.74 6.49 -19.21
N PRO A 180 -8.75 7.33 -19.37
CA PRO A 180 -10.07 6.84 -19.79
C PRO A 180 -9.96 6.06 -21.11
N ILE A 181 -10.47 4.83 -21.10
CA ILE A 181 -10.50 3.97 -22.29
C ILE A 181 -11.92 4.01 -22.87
N PRO A 182 -12.11 4.48 -24.12
CA PRO A 182 -13.39 4.44 -24.79
C PRO A 182 -13.93 3.00 -24.91
N LEU A 183 -15.25 2.82 -24.86
CA LEU A 183 -15.87 1.49 -24.87
C LEU A 183 -15.46 0.65 -26.09
N ASN A 184 -15.34 1.27 -27.27
CA ASN A 184 -14.91 0.58 -28.48
C ASN A 184 -13.43 0.11 -28.47
N GLU A 185 -12.63 0.62 -27.54
CA GLU A 185 -11.21 0.23 -27.32
C GLU A 185 -11.04 -0.65 -26.08
N ASN A 186 -12.11 -0.89 -25.31
CA ASN A 186 -12.03 -1.55 -24.02
C ASN A 186 -11.81 -3.05 -24.18
N LEU A 187 -10.67 -3.54 -23.70
CA LEU A 187 -10.22 -4.93 -23.83
C LEU A 187 -11.09 -5.93 -23.06
N LEU A 188 -11.84 -5.47 -22.06
CA LEU A 188 -12.66 -6.34 -21.20
C LEU A 188 -14.10 -6.46 -21.68
N LEU A 189 -14.56 -5.55 -22.51
CA LEU A 189 -15.95 -5.56 -22.98
C LEU A 189 -16.37 -6.91 -23.60
N PRO A 190 -15.54 -7.57 -24.45
CA PRO A 190 -15.86 -8.89 -25.01
C PRO A 190 -15.88 -10.03 -23.96
N ARG A 191 -15.31 -9.80 -22.77
CA ARG A 191 -15.22 -10.80 -21.68
C ARG A 191 -16.41 -10.71 -20.72
N LEU A 192 -17.27 -9.68 -20.84
CA LEU A 192 -18.44 -9.52 -19.99
C LEU A 192 -19.58 -10.41 -20.48
N PRO A 193 -20.24 -11.20 -19.60
CA PRO A 193 -21.37 -12.07 -19.99
C PRO A 193 -22.70 -11.32 -20.10
N PHE A 194 -22.70 -9.98 -19.97
CA PHE A 194 -23.88 -9.13 -19.97
C PHE A 194 -23.65 -7.88 -20.80
N ASN A 195 -24.76 -7.20 -21.18
CA ASN A 195 -24.67 -5.93 -21.88
C ASN A 195 -24.34 -4.79 -20.91
N LEU A 196 -23.14 -4.22 -21.01
CA LEU A 196 -22.70 -3.13 -20.14
C LEU A 196 -23.66 -1.92 -20.15
N MET A 197 -24.27 -1.60 -21.31
CA MET A 197 -25.17 -0.44 -21.44
C MET A 197 -26.49 -0.60 -20.69
N ALA A 198 -26.82 -1.81 -20.24
CA ALA A 198 -28.02 -2.10 -19.46
C ALA A 198 -27.75 -2.09 -17.94
N HIS A 199 -26.51 -1.86 -17.54
CA HIS A 199 -26.10 -1.98 -16.13
C HIS A 199 -25.27 -0.78 -15.66
N ARG A 200 -25.42 -0.45 -14.37
CA ARG A 200 -24.51 0.41 -13.62
C ARG A 200 -23.43 -0.43 -12.97
N ILE A 201 -22.18 0.04 -12.95
CA ILE A 201 -21.04 -0.77 -12.54
C ILE A 201 -20.32 -0.15 -11.34
N LEU A 202 -20.24 -0.92 -10.27
CA LEU A 202 -19.29 -0.70 -9.17
C LEU A 202 -18.05 -1.56 -9.38
N LEU A 203 -16.88 -1.07 -8.97
CA LEU A 203 -15.62 -1.78 -9.09
C LEU A 203 -15.03 -2.08 -7.70
N HIS A 204 -14.47 -3.30 -7.56
CA HIS A 204 -13.65 -3.68 -6.40
C HIS A 204 -12.39 -4.42 -6.90
N PRO A 205 -11.33 -3.71 -7.32
CA PRO A 205 -10.16 -4.28 -8.00
C PRO A 205 -9.05 -4.78 -7.05
N HIS A 206 -9.42 -5.21 -5.85
CA HIS A 206 -8.45 -5.66 -4.86
C HIS A 206 -8.20 -7.16 -4.94
N ARG A 207 -7.00 -7.58 -4.49
CA ARG A 207 -6.69 -8.98 -4.23
C ARG A 207 -7.60 -9.55 -3.12
N PRO A 208 -7.77 -10.90 -3.07
CA PRO A 208 -8.55 -11.54 -2.02
C PRO A 208 -7.82 -11.42 -0.66
N ASP A 209 -8.26 -10.48 0.13
CA ASP A 209 -7.73 -10.19 1.47
C ASP A 209 -8.90 -9.62 2.30
N PRO A 210 -9.22 -10.16 3.47
CA PRO A 210 -10.32 -9.69 4.30
C PRO A 210 -10.27 -8.19 4.60
N ASN A 211 -9.05 -7.63 4.72
CA ASN A 211 -8.85 -6.23 5.04
C ASN A 211 -8.95 -5.28 3.83
N LYS A 212 -9.16 -5.82 2.61
CA LYS A 212 -9.31 -5.00 1.38
C LYS A 212 -10.75 -4.58 1.09
N GLY A 213 -11.75 -5.05 1.88
CA GLY A 213 -13.09 -4.47 1.91
C GLY A 213 -14.09 -5.04 0.91
N LEU A 214 -13.94 -6.30 0.44
CA LEU A 214 -14.96 -6.91 -0.41
C LEU A 214 -16.27 -7.15 0.37
N ALA A 215 -16.19 -7.55 1.65
CA ALA A 215 -17.36 -7.73 2.49
C ALA A 215 -18.13 -6.41 2.68
N GLU A 216 -17.41 -5.30 2.88
CA GLU A 216 -17.97 -3.95 2.98
C GLU A 216 -18.61 -3.51 1.64
N ALA A 217 -17.96 -3.80 0.52
CA ALA A 217 -18.50 -3.52 -0.81
C ALA A 217 -19.81 -4.29 -1.06
N LEU A 218 -19.89 -5.57 -0.62
CA LEU A 218 -21.11 -6.37 -0.69
C LEU A 218 -22.25 -5.79 0.18
N GLN A 219 -21.95 -5.18 1.32
CA GLN A 219 -22.96 -4.50 2.13
C GLN A 219 -23.51 -3.25 1.45
N VAL A 220 -22.64 -2.44 0.81
CA VAL A 220 -23.06 -1.30 0.00
C VAL A 220 -23.91 -1.77 -1.19
N LEU A 221 -23.48 -2.82 -1.90
CA LEU A 221 -24.22 -3.42 -3.00
C LEU A 221 -25.61 -3.90 -2.55
N LYS A 222 -25.69 -4.62 -1.42
CA LYS A 222 -26.94 -5.10 -0.83
C LYS A 222 -27.92 -3.94 -0.58
N PHE A 223 -27.46 -2.87 0.05
CA PHE A 223 -28.29 -1.70 0.33
C PHE A 223 -28.84 -1.08 -0.95
N LEU A 224 -27.98 -0.88 -1.96
CA LEU A 224 -28.36 -0.25 -3.22
C LEU A 224 -29.33 -1.11 -4.02
N VAL A 225 -29.13 -2.43 -4.06
CA VAL A 225 -29.98 -3.35 -4.80
C VAL A 225 -31.31 -3.58 -4.06
N LEU A 226 -31.27 -4.00 -2.79
CA LEU A 226 -32.45 -4.48 -2.08
C LEU A 226 -33.26 -3.33 -1.44
N GLU A 227 -32.63 -2.26 -1.00
CA GLU A 227 -33.32 -1.17 -0.30
C GLU A 227 -33.61 0.02 -1.25
N LYS A 228 -32.78 0.24 -2.26
CA LYS A 228 -32.96 1.31 -3.25
C LYS A 228 -33.49 0.85 -4.59
N GLY A 229 -33.67 -0.45 -4.80
CA GLY A 229 -34.23 -0.99 -6.03
C GLY A 229 -33.34 -0.84 -7.26
N MET A 230 -32.01 -0.74 -7.08
CA MET A 230 -31.06 -0.63 -8.18
C MET A 230 -30.72 -2.02 -8.75
N GLU A 231 -31.71 -2.73 -9.31
CA GLU A 231 -31.57 -4.11 -9.79
C GLU A 231 -30.57 -4.25 -10.95
N ASP A 232 -30.34 -3.17 -11.71
CA ASP A 232 -29.39 -3.09 -12.80
C ASP A 232 -27.92 -2.91 -12.35
N LEU A 233 -27.64 -2.85 -11.05
CA LEU A 233 -26.32 -2.66 -10.50
C LEU A 233 -25.50 -3.94 -10.48
N ILE A 234 -24.26 -3.89 -10.97
CA ILE A 234 -23.31 -5.00 -10.92
C ILE A 234 -22.02 -4.54 -10.24
N LEU A 235 -21.55 -5.32 -9.27
CA LEU A 235 -20.20 -5.21 -8.70
C LEU A 235 -19.25 -6.10 -9.51
N LEU A 236 -18.25 -5.49 -10.18
CA LEU A 236 -17.17 -6.21 -10.84
C LEU A 236 -15.96 -6.35 -9.91
N THR A 237 -15.45 -7.57 -9.77
CA THR A 237 -14.24 -7.84 -8.98
C THR A 237 -13.42 -8.94 -9.67
N PRO A 238 -12.07 -8.83 -9.76
CA PRO A 238 -11.25 -9.88 -10.33
C PRO A 238 -11.07 -11.03 -9.34
N ARG A 239 -11.05 -12.26 -9.83
CA ARG A 239 -10.53 -13.41 -9.09
C ARG A 239 -9.01 -13.46 -9.20
N TRP A 240 -8.36 -13.89 -8.14
CA TRP A 240 -6.92 -14.10 -8.13
C TRP A 240 -6.55 -15.34 -8.97
N HIS A 241 -5.35 -15.39 -9.51
CA HIS A 241 -4.92 -16.51 -10.34
C HIS A 241 -4.61 -17.73 -9.46
N SER A 242 -5.18 -18.90 -9.80
CA SER A 242 -5.05 -20.14 -9.02
C SER A 242 -3.61 -20.61 -8.76
N ALA A 243 -2.66 -20.27 -9.64
CA ALA A 243 -1.24 -20.58 -9.45
C ALA A 243 -0.55 -19.74 -8.34
N MET A 244 -1.20 -18.66 -7.90
CA MET A 244 -0.76 -17.80 -6.79
C MET A 244 -1.64 -18.01 -5.54
N SER A 245 -2.58 -18.94 -5.59
CA SER A 245 -3.58 -19.20 -4.55
C SER A 245 -3.03 -20.14 -3.50
N GLY A 246 -3.19 -19.74 -2.22
CA GLY A 246 -3.03 -20.63 -1.07
C GLY A 246 -4.38 -21.12 -0.53
N SER A 247 -4.36 -21.95 0.50
CA SER A 247 -5.56 -22.40 1.22
C SER A 247 -6.40 -21.23 1.78
N GLU A 248 -5.77 -20.12 2.11
CA GLU A 248 -6.42 -18.91 2.65
C GLU A 248 -7.33 -18.23 1.63
N GLU A 249 -6.96 -18.23 0.34
CA GLU A 249 -7.80 -17.67 -0.71
C GLU A 249 -9.08 -18.48 -0.91
N ALA A 250 -8.98 -19.80 -0.88
CA ALA A 250 -10.17 -20.66 -0.99
C ALA A 250 -11.17 -20.44 0.16
N VAL A 251 -10.65 -20.23 1.37
CA VAL A 251 -11.47 -19.89 2.56
C VAL A 251 -12.12 -18.51 2.35
N PHE A 252 -11.35 -17.51 1.92
CA PHE A 252 -11.87 -16.16 1.65
C PHE A 252 -13.01 -16.18 0.62
N PHE A 253 -12.80 -16.79 -0.55
CA PHE A 253 -13.85 -16.85 -1.57
C PHE A 253 -15.06 -17.69 -1.12
N GLY A 254 -14.85 -18.77 -0.37
CA GLY A 254 -15.94 -19.55 0.22
C GLY A 254 -16.83 -18.71 1.16
N GLU A 255 -16.23 -17.84 1.96
CA GLU A 255 -16.95 -16.90 2.82
C GLU A 255 -17.72 -15.85 1.99
N MET A 256 -17.08 -15.26 0.97
CA MET A 256 -17.72 -14.27 0.10
C MET A 256 -18.89 -14.88 -0.67
N GLU A 257 -18.75 -16.08 -1.21
CA GLU A 257 -19.82 -16.82 -1.90
C GLU A 257 -21.01 -17.12 -0.97
N ARG A 258 -20.73 -17.45 0.30
CA ARG A 258 -21.75 -17.61 1.33
C ARG A 258 -22.52 -16.29 1.56
N LEU A 259 -21.82 -15.16 1.75
CA LEU A 259 -22.42 -13.85 1.95
C LEU A 259 -23.26 -13.41 0.73
N ILE A 260 -22.78 -13.64 -0.48
CA ILE A 260 -23.49 -13.35 -1.74
C ILE A 260 -24.80 -14.14 -1.78
N LYS A 261 -24.76 -15.43 -1.46
CA LYS A 261 -25.94 -16.31 -1.48
C LYS A 261 -26.96 -15.93 -0.40
N GLU A 262 -26.50 -15.72 0.84
CA GLU A 262 -27.37 -15.33 1.97
C GLU A 262 -28.09 -14.00 1.73
N ASN A 263 -27.44 -13.06 1.01
CA ASN A 263 -28.01 -11.77 0.69
C ASN A 263 -28.68 -11.73 -0.71
N GLN A 264 -28.80 -12.84 -1.42
CA GLN A 264 -29.43 -12.94 -2.75
C GLN A 264 -28.80 -12.02 -3.81
N LEU A 265 -27.49 -11.76 -3.72
CA LEU A 265 -26.76 -10.84 -4.59
C LEU A 265 -26.11 -11.50 -5.82
N ALA A 266 -26.34 -12.81 -6.03
CA ALA A 266 -25.74 -13.54 -7.15
C ALA A 266 -25.94 -12.91 -8.54
N PRO A 267 -27.08 -12.28 -8.85
CA PRO A 267 -27.26 -11.57 -10.13
C PRO A 267 -26.49 -10.24 -10.24
N ASN A 268 -26.08 -9.67 -9.11
CA ASN A 268 -25.53 -8.33 -9.00
C ASN A 268 -24.02 -8.30 -8.75
N ILE A 269 -23.35 -9.44 -8.82
CA ILE A 269 -21.88 -9.53 -8.73
C ILE A 269 -21.34 -10.39 -9.87
N HIS A 270 -20.24 -9.94 -10.45
CA HIS A 270 -19.52 -10.71 -11.45
C HIS A 270 -18.04 -10.76 -11.15
N PHE A 271 -17.51 -11.98 -11.05
CA PHE A 271 -16.09 -12.24 -10.89
C PHE A 271 -15.44 -12.37 -12.26
N LEU A 272 -14.54 -11.46 -12.60
CA LEU A 272 -13.68 -11.58 -13.76
C LEU A 272 -12.53 -12.54 -13.47
N ASP A 273 -12.01 -13.18 -14.52
CA ASP A 273 -10.71 -13.85 -14.42
C ASP A 273 -9.61 -12.85 -14.04
N TRP A 274 -8.44 -13.37 -13.65
CA TRP A 274 -7.28 -12.54 -13.34
C TRP A 274 -7.03 -11.47 -14.41
N LEU A 275 -6.80 -10.25 -13.95
CA LEU A 275 -6.52 -9.09 -14.78
C LEU A 275 -5.02 -8.80 -14.80
N SER A 276 -4.42 -8.76 -15.99
CA SER A 276 -3.05 -8.30 -16.16
C SER A 276 -2.96 -6.78 -15.94
N GLN A 277 -1.75 -6.26 -15.76
CA GLN A 277 -1.53 -4.81 -15.65
C GLN A 277 -2.04 -4.04 -16.89
N LYS A 278 -2.05 -4.67 -18.05
CA LYS A 278 -2.59 -4.10 -19.31
C LYS A 278 -4.10 -4.01 -19.31
N ASP A 279 -4.78 -4.90 -18.58
CA ASP A 279 -6.25 -4.92 -18.48
C ASP A 279 -6.78 -3.85 -17.51
N MET A 280 -5.96 -3.42 -16.52
CA MET A 280 -6.41 -2.54 -15.44
C MET A 280 -6.99 -1.19 -15.90
N PRO A 281 -6.42 -0.45 -16.89
CA PRO A 281 -7.05 0.77 -17.40
C PRO A 281 -8.44 0.52 -18.02
N SER A 282 -8.59 -0.61 -18.74
CA SER A 282 -9.89 -1.04 -19.29
C SER A 282 -10.88 -1.35 -18.16
N PHE A 283 -10.43 -2.04 -17.10
CA PHE A 283 -11.26 -2.35 -15.94
C PHE A 283 -11.77 -1.09 -15.24
N TYR A 284 -10.87 -0.16 -14.89
CA TYR A 284 -11.28 1.09 -14.25
C TYR A 284 -12.26 1.89 -15.11
N SER A 285 -12.08 1.88 -16.43
CA SER A 285 -12.93 2.64 -17.36
C SER A 285 -14.33 2.02 -17.58
N LEU A 286 -14.61 0.82 -17.06
CA LEU A 286 -15.95 0.23 -17.09
C LEU A 286 -16.85 0.74 -15.96
N GLY A 287 -16.28 1.18 -14.85
CA GLY A 287 -17.02 1.51 -13.65
C GLY A 287 -17.48 2.95 -13.56
N GLN A 288 -18.46 3.16 -12.70
CA GLN A 288 -18.94 4.49 -12.31
C GLN A 288 -18.44 4.89 -10.91
N LEU A 289 -18.02 3.91 -10.12
CA LEU A 289 -17.42 4.14 -8.81
C LEU A 289 -16.54 2.94 -8.41
N THR A 290 -15.33 3.22 -7.93
CA THR A 290 -14.44 2.20 -7.33
C THR A 290 -14.55 2.24 -5.81
N LEU A 291 -14.77 1.08 -5.19
CA LEU A 291 -14.92 0.92 -3.75
C LEU A 291 -13.61 0.42 -3.14
N CYS A 292 -13.04 1.20 -2.22
CA CYS A 292 -11.84 0.89 -1.44
C CYS A 292 -12.18 1.04 0.05
N LEU A 293 -13.08 0.18 0.55
CA LEU A 293 -13.72 0.30 1.87
C LEU A 293 -13.03 -0.53 2.96
N GLY A 294 -11.86 -1.08 2.69
CA GLY A 294 -11.15 -1.95 3.62
C GLY A 294 -10.54 -1.24 4.82
N SER A 295 -10.13 -2.06 5.79
CA SER A 295 -9.46 -1.63 7.03
C SER A 295 -7.93 -1.67 6.95
N LEU A 296 -7.34 -2.16 5.85
CA LEU A 296 -5.89 -2.22 5.71
C LEU A 296 -5.29 -0.80 5.74
N PRO A 297 -4.30 -0.53 6.61
CA PRO A 297 -3.62 0.77 6.65
C PRO A 297 -2.66 0.91 5.47
N GLU A 298 -3.20 1.23 4.30
CA GLU A 298 -2.43 1.43 3.09
C GLU A 298 -1.34 2.48 3.29
N ALA A 299 -0.12 2.15 2.89
CA ALA A 299 0.97 3.13 2.84
C ALA A 299 0.83 4.08 1.63
N PHE A 300 0.18 3.62 0.54
CA PHE A 300 -0.16 4.44 -0.62
C PHE A 300 -1.57 4.17 -1.17
N GLY A 301 -1.93 2.90 -1.51
CA GLY A 301 -3.26 2.55 -2.02
C GLY A 301 -3.44 2.88 -3.51
N ASN A 302 -2.60 2.34 -4.40
CA ASN A 302 -2.57 2.62 -5.84
C ASN A 302 -3.95 2.55 -6.51
N VAL A 303 -4.76 1.56 -6.13
CA VAL A 303 -6.06 1.24 -6.75
C VAL A 303 -6.97 2.47 -6.85
N ALA A 304 -7.12 3.22 -5.76
CA ALA A 304 -8.00 4.39 -5.73
C ALA A 304 -7.53 5.48 -6.71
N TYR A 305 -6.23 5.70 -6.79
CA TYR A 305 -5.65 6.77 -7.61
C TYR A 305 -5.51 6.38 -9.08
N GLU A 306 -5.25 5.11 -9.39
CA GLU A 306 -5.30 4.58 -10.75
C GLU A 306 -6.71 4.66 -11.33
N SER A 307 -7.74 4.40 -10.53
CA SER A 307 -9.13 4.58 -10.90
C SER A 307 -9.45 6.05 -11.26
N LEU A 308 -9.05 6.99 -10.39
CA LEU A 308 -9.19 8.43 -10.66
C LEU A 308 -8.46 8.86 -11.93
N ALA A 309 -7.26 8.34 -12.19
CA ALA A 309 -6.51 8.62 -13.42
C ALA A 309 -7.23 8.11 -14.67
N CYS A 310 -8.00 7.03 -14.57
CA CYS A 310 -8.86 6.50 -15.62
C CYS A 310 -10.23 7.22 -15.72
N GLY A 311 -10.47 8.25 -14.90
CA GLY A 311 -11.70 9.06 -14.93
C GLY A 311 -12.84 8.52 -14.07
N THR A 312 -12.63 7.40 -13.36
CA THR A 312 -13.65 6.79 -12.50
C THR A 312 -13.45 7.26 -11.04
N PRO A 313 -14.47 7.86 -10.43
CA PRO A 313 -14.43 8.26 -9.01
C PRO A 313 -14.11 7.10 -8.10
N SER A 314 -13.49 7.38 -6.95
CA SER A 314 -13.17 6.40 -5.92
C SER A 314 -13.75 6.80 -4.58
N LEU A 315 -14.27 5.82 -3.85
CA LEU A 315 -14.74 5.95 -2.47
C LEU A 315 -13.81 5.13 -1.57
N VAL A 316 -13.12 5.80 -0.64
CA VAL A 316 -12.14 5.19 0.26
C VAL A 316 -12.55 5.36 1.72
N CYS A 317 -12.10 4.45 2.59
CA CYS A 317 -12.15 4.66 4.03
C CYS A 317 -11.00 5.57 4.49
N ARG A 318 -11.23 6.40 5.54
CA ARG A 318 -10.21 7.22 6.21
C ARG A 318 -9.25 6.36 7.04
N VAL A 319 -8.58 5.41 6.37
CA VAL A 319 -7.62 4.47 6.95
C VAL A 319 -6.26 4.68 6.30
N GLY A 320 -5.19 4.68 7.09
CA GLY A 320 -3.84 4.89 6.57
C GLY A 320 -3.70 6.19 5.78
N VAL A 321 -3.03 6.11 4.64
CA VAL A 321 -2.73 7.26 3.77
C VAL A 321 -3.97 7.93 3.18
N HIS A 322 -5.08 7.21 3.03
CA HIS A 322 -6.30 7.75 2.42
C HIS A 322 -6.91 8.93 3.18
N ARG A 323 -6.52 9.13 4.45
CA ARG A 323 -6.94 10.30 5.23
C ARG A 323 -6.48 11.61 4.62
N SER A 324 -5.25 11.68 4.11
CA SER A 324 -4.58 12.95 3.82
C SER A 324 -3.96 13.07 2.43
N LEU A 325 -3.77 11.99 1.67
CA LEU A 325 -2.98 12.04 0.44
C LEU A 325 -3.61 12.90 -0.66
N LEU A 326 -4.93 12.81 -0.84
CA LEU A 326 -5.69 13.73 -1.71
C LEU A 326 -6.75 14.48 -0.87
N PRO A 327 -7.14 15.69 -1.27
CA PRO A 327 -8.25 16.41 -0.64
C PRO A 327 -9.60 15.76 -0.97
N ASP A 328 -10.60 15.98 -0.11
CA ASP A 328 -11.97 15.45 -0.26
C ASP A 328 -12.69 15.96 -1.53
N SER A 329 -12.18 17.02 -2.15
CA SER A 329 -12.67 17.53 -3.45
C SER A 329 -12.27 16.65 -4.65
N LEU A 330 -11.28 15.78 -4.50
CA LEU A 330 -10.78 14.90 -5.57
C LEU A 330 -11.12 13.41 -5.36
N ILE A 331 -11.44 13.02 -4.12
CA ILE A 331 -11.72 11.63 -3.77
C ILE A 331 -12.75 11.57 -2.64
N HIS A 332 -13.76 10.72 -2.78
CA HIS A 332 -14.75 10.53 -1.73
C HIS A 332 -14.15 9.77 -0.55
N LYS A 333 -14.39 10.25 0.68
CA LYS A 333 -13.87 9.61 1.90
C LYS A 333 -14.98 9.44 2.93
N VAL A 334 -15.00 8.27 3.56
CA VAL A 334 -15.87 7.94 4.68
C VAL A 334 -15.05 7.40 5.86
N ASP A 335 -15.56 7.54 7.07
CA ASP A 335 -14.99 6.85 8.21
C ASP A 335 -15.24 5.34 8.07
N TYR A 336 -14.30 4.53 8.55
CA TYR A 336 -14.48 3.08 8.55
C TYR A 336 -15.77 2.72 9.30
N TRP A 337 -16.56 1.77 8.75
CA TRP A 337 -17.89 1.40 9.24
C TRP A 337 -18.96 2.52 9.19
N ASP A 338 -18.75 3.59 8.46
CA ASP A 338 -19.80 4.54 8.17
C ASP A 338 -20.57 4.15 6.89
N PHE A 339 -21.33 3.05 7.01
CA PHE A 339 -22.12 2.53 5.89
C PHE A 339 -23.15 3.51 5.38
N ALA A 340 -23.78 4.30 6.25
CA ALA A 340 -24.77 5.25 5.82
C ALA A 340 -24.20 6.27 4.84
N SER A 341 -23.06 6.87 5.18
CA SER A 341 -22.34 7.79 4.30
C SER A 341 -21.83 7.10 3.04
N ALA A 342 -21.27 5.88 3.16
CA ALA A 342 -20.78 5.13 2.00
C ALA A 342 -21.91 4.83 1.01
N CYS A 343 -23.05 4.33 1.47
CA CYS A 343 -24.23 4.06 0.67
C CYS A 343 -24.79 5.32 0.01
N LYS A 344 -24.87 6.42 0.76
CA LYS A 344 -25.33 7.71 0.23
C LYS A 344 -24.45 8.21 -0.91
N ILE A 345 -23.12 8.24 -0.71
CA ILE A 345 -22.17 8.67 -1.73
C ILE A 345 -22.23 7.75 -2.97
N ALA A 346 -22.30 6.43 -2.77
CA ALA A 346 -22.41 5.49 -3.86
C ALA A 346 -23.72 5.71 -4.65
N GLN A 347 -24.84 5.87 -3.97
CA GLN A 347 -26.14 6.17 -4.61
C GLN A 347 -26.07 7.45 -5.43
N GLU A 348 -25.65 8.57 -4.83
CA GLU A 348 -25.54 9.86 -5.50
C GLU A 348 -24.60 9.81 -6.72
N THR A 349 -23.48 9.13 -6.64
CA THR A 349 -22.52 8.98 -7.73
C THR A 349 -23.13 8.20 -8.90
N LEU A 350 -23.83 7.10 -8.61
CA LEU A 350 -24.47 6.25 -9.61
C LEU A 350 -25.69 6.92 -10.27
N GLU A 351 -26.48 7.69 -9.52
CA GLU A 351 -27.65 8.41 -10.04
C GLU A 351 -27.26 9.59 -10.92
N ASN A 352 -26.22 10.33 -10.52
CA ASN A 352 -25.72 11.47 -11.29
C ASN A 352 -24.92 11.07 -12.54
N GLY A 353 -24.43 9.83 -12.63
CA GLY A 353 -23.63 9.34 -13.73
C GLY A 353 -22.33 10.14 -13.96
N GLN A 354 -21.80 10.79 -12.92
CA GLN A 354 -20.68 11.71 -13.04
C GLN A 354 -19.35 10.97 -13.02
N ASN A 355 -18.68 10.97 -14.15
CA ASN A 355 -17.24 10.69 -14.19
C ASN A 355 -16.46 11.84 -13.54
N LEU A 356 -15.26 11.55 -13.09
CA LEU A 356 -14.33 12.58 -12.60
C LEU A 356 -14.10 13.63 -13.69
N SER A 357 -14.20 14.92 -13.35
CA SER A 357 -13.94 15.98 -14.33
C SER A 357 -12.50 15.91 -14.84
N GLU A 358 -12.29 16.30 -16.10
CA GLU A 358 -10.93 16.30 -16.67
C GLU A 358 -9.96 17.17 -15.87
N LEU A 359 -10.40 18.31 -15.32
CA LEU A 359 -9.59 19.15 -14.46
C LEU A 359 -9.17 18.42 -13.19
N ALA A 360 -10.09 17.73 -12.52
CA ALA A 360 -9.78 16.93 -11.32
C ALA A 360 -8.83 15.76 -11.65
N ARG A 361 -9.05 15.08 -12.77
CA ARG A 361 -8.15 14.03 -13.27
C ARG A 361 -6.73 14.55 -13.51
N LEU A 362 -6.58 15.70 -14.15
CA LEU A 362 -5.27 16.33 -14.36
C LEU A 362 -4.59 16.73 -13.05
N GLN A 363 -5.33 17.16 -12.03
CA GLN A 363 -4.78 17.42 -10.69
C GLN A 363 -4.26 16.14 -10.03
N VAL A 364 -4.98 15.03 -10.16
CA VAL A 364 -4.52 13.70 -9.68
C VAL A 364 -3.22 13.31 -10.37
N LEU A 365 -3.16 13.40 -11.70
CA LEU A 365 -1.96 13.06 -12.48
C LEU A 365 -0.77 13.98 -12.18
N ALA A 366 -1.00 15.27 -11.94
CA ALA A 366 0.05 16.20 -11.54
C ALA A 366 0.60 15.89 -10.14
N THR A 367 -0.25 15.36 -9.24
CA THR A 367 0.17 14.93 -7.91
C THR A 367 1.00 13.63 -7.99
N PHE A 368 0.63 12.70 -8.86
CA PHE A 368 1.21 11.37 -9.00
C PHE A 368 1.97 11.19 -10.33
N ASP A 369 2.93 12.07 -10.59
CA ASP A 369 3.73 12.02 -11.83
C ASP A 369 4.78 10.91 -11.77
N LEU A 370 4.68 9.91 -12.67
CA LEU A 370 5.60 8.78 -12.74
C LEU A 370 7.03 9.22 -13.09
N GLN A 371 7.20 10.17 -14.01
CA GLN A 371 8.54 10.61 -14.41
C GLN A 371 9.25 11.32 -13.26
N LYS A 372 8.52 12.15 -12.52
CA LYS A 372 9.03 12.80 -11.31
C LYS A 372 9.41 11.76 -10.25
N GLN A 373 8.57 10.76 -10.01
CA GLN A 373 8.90 9.66 -9.09
C GLN A 373 10.21 8.98 -9.49
N MET A 374 10.30 8.51 -10.75
CA MET A 374 11.46 7.75 -11.24
C MET A 374 12.74 8.58 -11.18
N SER A 375 12.69 9.86 -11.59
CA SER A 375 13.84 10.77 -11.53
C SER A 375 14.29 11.01 -10.08
N THR A 376 13.34 11.15 -9.14
CA THR A 376 13.68 11.33 -7.72
C THR A 376 14.34 10.05 -7.15
N TYR A 377 13.85 8.86 -7.50
CA TYR A 377 14.51 7.61 -7.11
C TYR A 377 15.92 7.50 -7.69
N GLU A 378 16.11 7.83 -8.98
CA GLU A 378 17.43 7.88 -9.61
C GLU A 378 18.36 8.82 -8.84
N ASP A 379 17.94 10.05 -8.56
CA ASP A 379 18.74 11.05 -7.84
C ASP A 379 19.17 10.55 -6.45
N ILE A 380 18.25 9.95 -5.69
CA ILE A 380 18.55 9.39 -4.36
C ILE A 380 19.54 8.22 -4.48
N ILE A 381 19.33 7.30 -5.42
CA ILE A 381 20.21 6.13 -5.61
C ILE A 381 21.61 6.56 -6.04
N LEU A 382 21.74 7.47 -7.01
CA LEU A 382 23.03 7.87 -7.56
C LEU A 382 23.83 8.70 -6.55
N ASN A 383 23.18 9.55 -5.77
CA ASN A 383 23.82 10.45 -4.80
C ASN A 383 23.98 9.81 -3.42
N ALA A 384 23.49 8.61 -3.20
CA ALA A 384 23.71 7.90 -1.95
C ALA A 384 25.21 7.71 -1.67
N HIS A 385 25.61 7.97 -0.44
CA HIS A 385 26.98 7.75 0.05
C HIS A 385 26.95 7.10 1.42
N LYS A 386 28.04 6.41 1.79
CA LYS A 386 28.10 5.72 3.08
C LYS A 386 27.94 6.71 4.23
N LYS A 387 27.02 6.41 5.12
CA LYS A 387 26.76 7.10 6.37
C LYS A 387 27.25 6.27 7.57
N PRO A 388 27.50 6.88 8.72
CA PRO A 388 27.78 6.13 9.96
C PRO A 388 26.66 5.11 10.25
N PRO A 389 26.98 3.95 10.84
CA PRO A 389 25.97 2.98 11.20
C PRO A 389 24.90 3.57 12.11
N LEU A 390 23.64 3.19 11.88
CA LEU A 390 22.54 3.50 12.78
C LEU A 390 22.73 2.80 14.12
N GLN A 391 22.43 3.49 15.20
CA GLN A 391 22.60 2.97 16.55
C GLN A 391 21.28 2.97 17.30
N GLN A 392 21.07 1.95 18.12
CA GLN A 392 19.94 1.93 19.03
C GLN A 392 20.17 2.93 20.17
N LYS A 393 19.16 3.73 20.45
CA LYS A 393 19.13 4.69 21.55
C LYS A 393 17.92 4.42 22.42
N PHE A 394 18.17 3.86 23.56
CA PHE A 394 17.11 3.65 24.54
C PHE A 394 16.85 4.93 25.35
N ALA A 395 15.62 5.41 25.32
CA ALA A 395 15.12 6.43 26.22
C ALA A 395 13.82 5.93 26.85
N PRO A 396 13.74 5.78 28.18
CA PRO A 396 12.52 5.31 28.82
C PRO A 396 11.37 6.28 28.55
N VAL A 397 10.18 5.74 28.37
CA VAL A 397 8.95 6.53 28.22
C VAL A 397 8.37 6.76 29.59
N THR A 398 8.12 8.02 29.94
CA THR A 398 7.59 8.45 31.24
C THR A 398 6.26 9.14 31.07
N ALA A 399 5.47 9.21 32.15
CA ALA A 399 4.21 9.94 32.11
C ALA A 399 4.39 11.44 31.92
N ASP A 400 5.58 11.98 32.14
CA ASP A 400 5.88 13.41 32.05
C ASP A 400 6.32 13.84 30.64
N ASP A 401 6.51 12.88 29.71
CA ASP A 401 6.87 13.19 28.32
C ASP A 401 5.76 14.04 27.63
N ILE A 402 6.15 14.71 26.56
CA ILE A 402 5.20 15.34 25.64
C ILE A 402 4.70 14.25 24.67
N TYR A 403 3.42 14.21 24.44
CA TYR A 403 2.77 13.21 23.59
C TYR A 403 2.00 13.85 22.44
N THR A 404 1.90 13.12 21.34
CA THR A 404 1.01 13.43 20.22
C THR A 404 0.14 12.22 19.91
N LEU A 405 -0.94 12.43 19.14
CA LEU A 405 -1.74 11.34 18.61
C LEU A 405 -0.86 10.50 17.65
N ALA A 406 -0.92 9.19 17.79
CA ALA A 406 -0.18 8.30 16.90
C ALA A 406 -0.62 8.48 15.44
N PRO A 407 0.29 8.43 14.44
CA PRO A 407 -0.06 8.66 13.03
C PRO A 407 -1.05 7.63 12.46
N TRP A 408 -1.14 6.46 13.07
CA TRP A 408 -2.14 5.43 12.74
C TRP A 408 -3.47 5.60 13.49
N CYS A 409 -3.65 6.70 14.20
CA CYS A 409 -4.90 7.04 14.86
C CYS A 409 -5.58 8.23 14.17
N PHE A 410 -6.92 8.21 14.17
CA PHE A 410 -7.74 9.25 13.57
C PHE A 410 -8.94 9.57 14.49
N VAL A 411 -9.12 10.84 14.83
CA VAL A 411 -10.24 11.31 15.65
C VAL A 411 -11.47 11.56 14.76
N SER A 412 -12.58 10.96 15.11
CA SER A 412 -13.90 11.20 14.51
C SER A 412 -14.96 11.38 15.58
N ASN A 413 -16.21 11.63 15.17
CA ASN A 413 -17.35 11.72 16.08
C ASN A 413 -17.70 10.38 16.77
N LYS A 414 -17.13 9.26 16.30
CA LYS A 414 -17.32 7.91 16.88
C LYS A 414 -16.24 7.57 17.93
N GLY A 415 -15.22 8.41 18.09
CA GLY A 415 -14.05 8.17 18.93
C GLY A 415 -12.76 8.20 18.12
N VAL A 416 -11.74 7.48 18.58
CA VAL A 416 -10.46 7.38 17.88
C VAL A 416 -10.38 6.05 17.13
N TYR A 417 -10.33 6.11 15.81
CA TYR A 417 -10.05 4.95 15.00
C TYR A 417 -8.56 4.62 15.07
N HIS A 418 -8.24 3.35 15.26
CA HIS A 418 -6.88 2.85 15.33
C HIS A 418 -6.64 1.83 14.20
N ASP A 419 -5.77 2.17 13.22
CA ASP A 419 -5.54 1.41 12.00
C ASP A 419 -5.16 -0.07 12.27
N TYR A 420 -4.21 -0.31 13.17
CA TYR A 420 -3.71 -1.66 13.45
C TYR A 420 -4.65 -2.49 14.35
N LEU A 421 -5.60 -1.87 15.03
CA LEU A 421 -6.66 -2.56 15.76
C LEU A 421 -7.92 -2.75 14.89
N GLY A 422 -8.05 -2.02 13.78
CA GLY A 422 -9.20 -2.07 12.88
C GLY A 422 -10.52 -1.68 13.54
N ARG A 423 -10.48 -0.84 14.61
CA ARG A 423 -11.68 -0.45 15.37
C ARG A 423 -11.59 0.94 15.96
N PHE A 424 -12.75 1.48 16.34
CA PHE A 424 -12.81 2.67 17.15
C PHE A 424 -12.56 2.36 18.63
N LEU A 425 -11.81 3.24 19.28
CA LEU A 425 -11.65 3.33 20.72
C LEU A 425 -12.57 4.43 21.22
N THR A 426 -13.47 4.08 22.12
CA THR A 426 -14.48 5.04 22.63
C THR A 426 -13.91 5.84 23.80
N ILE A 427 -14.40 7.07 23.96
CA ILE A 427 -14.02 7.96 25.08
C ILE A 427 -14.27 7.27 26.43
N GLN A 428 -15.34 6.46 26.53
CA GLN A 428 -15.74 5.75 27.74
C GLN A 428 -14.74 4.67 28.20
N GLU A 429 -13.92 4.15 27.27
CA GLU A 429 -12.89 3.15 27.62
C GLU A 429 -11.73 3.77 28.42
N PHE A 430 -11.55 5.11 28.38
CA PHE A 430 -10.39 5.77 28.97
C PHE A 430 -10.80 7.05 29.72
N PRO A 431 -10.84 7.05 31.06
CA PRO A 431 -11.15 8.24 31.84
C PRO A 431 -10.17 9.41 31.53
N GLY A 432 -10.73 10.58 31.25
CA GLY A 432 -9.93 11.78 30.87
C GLY A 432 -9.51 11.84 29.39
N PHE A 433 -9.88 10.86 28.58
CA PHE A 433 -9.50 10.82 27.17
C PHE A 433 -10.08 11.99 26.36
N GLU A 434 -11.31 12.41 26.66
CA GLU A 434 -11.95 13.55 25.99
C GLU A 434 -11.12 14.83 26.12
N SER A 435 -10.66 15.15 27.33
CA SER A 435 -9.82 16.34 27.57
C SER A 435 -8.47 16.23 26.85
N ILE A 436 -7.88 15.04 26.79
CA ILE A 436 -6.63 14.77 26.02
C ILE A 436 -6.87 15.04 24.54
N LEU A 437 -7.97 14.54 23.96
CA LEU A 437 -8.29 14.72 22.55
C LEU A 437 -8.59 16.20 22.23
N GLU A 438 -9.24 16.94 23.11
CA GLU A 438 -9.50 18.36 22.96
C GLU A 438 -8.18 19.15 22.87
N ILE A 439 -7.24 18.91 23.80
CA ILE A 439 -5.93 19.56 23.79
C ILE A 439 -5.13 19.17 22.53
N LEU A 440 -5.12 17.89 22.15
CA LEU A 440 -4.47 17.43 20.90
C LEU A 440 -5.05 18.10 19.67
N GLY A 441 -6.38 18.31 19.64
CA GLY A 441 -7.05 19.01 18.55
C GLY A 441 -6.65 20.48 18.41
N HIS A 442 -6.38 21.15 19.54
CA HIS A 442 -5.96 22.56 19.56
C HIS A 442 -4.44 22.75 19.39
N ASN A 443 -3.65 21.95 20.08
CA ASN A 443 -2.21 22.15 20.22
C ASN A 443 -1.37 21.13 19.43
N GLY A 444 -1.97 20.05 18.94
CA GLY A 444 -1.26 18.93 18.31
C GLY A 444 -0.46 18.06 19.29
N GLN A 445 -0.22 18.55 20.52
CA GLN A 445 0.58 17.90 21.56
C GLN A 445 -0.06 18.08 22.93
N VAL A 446 0.25 17.19 23.85
CA VAL A 446 -0.19 17.20 25.25
C VAL A 446 0.97 16.90 26.18
N HIS A 447 1.08 17.66 27.29
CA HIS A 447 2.02 17.34 28.35
C HIS A 447 1.45 16.25 29.24
N GLY A 448 2.15 15.11 29.30
CA GLY A 448 1.65 13.96 30.04
C GLY A 448 1.53 14.21 31.55
N SER A 449 2.35 15.13 32.11
CA SER A 449 2.29 15.55 33.51
C SER A 449 0.97 16.26 33.90
N GLU A 450 0.17 16.73 32.91
CA GLU A 450 -1.13 17.37 33.13
C GLU A 450 -2.25 16.36 33.43
N PHE A 451 -1.97 15.06 33.29
CA PHE A 451 -2.94 13.98 33.44
C PHE A 451 -2.45 12.90 34.40
N PRO A 452 -3.37 12.05 34.90
CA PRO A 452 -2.96 10.90 35.70
C PRO A 452 -1.99 10.00 34.93
N ALA A 453 -0.81 9.71 35.52
CA ALA A 453 0.24 8.91 34.89
C ALA A 453 -0.27 7.57 34.35
N GLY A 454 -1.21 6.92 35.06
CA GLY A 454 -1.83 5.68 34.60
C GLY A 454 -2.61 5.83 33.30
N THR A 455 -3.30 6.95 33.09
CA THR A 455 -4.05 7.23 31.86
C THR A 455 -3.11 7.42 30.66
N ILE A 456 -2.11 8.28 30.80
CA ILE A 456 -1.13 8.55 29.73
C ILE A 456 -0.37 7.28 29.32
N LEU A 457 0.19 6.56 30.29
CA LEU A 457 0.95 5.34 30.01
C LEU A 457 0.06 4.21 29.44
N HIS A 458 -1.22 4.19 29.81
CA HIS A 458 -2.16 3.24 29.21
C HIS A 458 -2.44 3.56 27.73
N LEU A 459 -2.74 4.83 27.40
CA LEU A 459 -2.94 5.28 26.02
C LEU A 459 -1.67 5.07 25.17
N TYR A 460 -0.49 5.29 25.75
CA TYR A 460 0.76 4.96 25.09
C TYR A 460 0.89 3.45 24.80
N LYS A 461 0.62 2.58 25.79
CA LYS A 461 0.66 1.12 25.62
C LYS A 461 -0.34 0.61 24.58
N MET A 462 -1.48 1.28 24.48
CA MET A 462 -2.49 0.99 23.46
C MET A 462 -2.12 1.53 22.08
N GLY A 463 -1.01 2.26 21.95
CA GLY A 463 -0.57 2.86 20.70
C GLY A 463 -1.43 4.05 20.25
N VAL A 464 -2.22 4.67 21.15
CA VAL A 464 -3.02 5.86 20.85
C VAL A 464 -2.17 7.12 20.90
N LEU A 465 -1.29 7.19 21.88
CA LEU A 465 -0.34 8.27 22.05
C LEU A 465 1.08 7.79 21.75
N VAL A 466 1.87 8.67 21.18
CA VAL A 466 3.32 8.46 21.02
C VAL A 466 4.10 9.63 21.61
N PRO A 467 5.21 9.38 22.34
CA PRO A 467 6.01 10.48 22.87
C PRO A 467 6.73 11.21 21.74
N VAL A 468 6.68 12.53 21.78
CA VAL A 468 7.48 13.40 20.92
C VAL A 468 8.93 13.32 21.40
N ARG A 469 9.84 12.88 20.54
CA ARG A 469 11.28 12.87 20.83
C ARG A 469 11.94 14.00 20.06
N PRO A 470 12.88 14.75 20.69
CA PRO A 470 13.70 15.67 19.94
C PRO A 470 14.50 14.89 18.90
N VAL A 471 14.49 15.41 17.66
CA VAL A 471 15.24 14.90 16.49
C VAL A 471 16.74 15.02 16.72
#